data_525a1bae6a56766d55851c109cfc5d46
#
_entry.id   525a1bae6a56766d55851c109cfc5d46
#
_cell.length_a   1.000
_cell.length_b   1.000
_cell.length_c   1.000
_cell.angle_alpha   90.00
_cell.angle_beta   90.00
_cell.angle_gamma   90.00
#
_symmetry.space_group_name_H-M   'P 1'
#
loop_
_entity.id
_entity.type
_entity.pdbx_description
1 polymer ?
#
loop_
_entity_poly.entity_id
_entity_poly.type
_entity_poly.pdbx_seq_one_letter_code
_entity_poly.pdbx_strand_id
1 'polypeptide(L)'
;MDMTEKTLESREVYRGRILHVREDRVRLPNGKEGVREVVEHPGGVGILALDGDDVLLVKQYRYAFSRVLTEIPAGKREPGEDPLVTAQRELKEEIDGPGGADCFSRLLWRDAVPVPGL
;
A
#
# COMPACT_ATOMS: atom_id res chain seq x y z
N MET A 1 -24.38 5.19 17.37
CA MET A 1 -24.95 4.38 16.26
C MET A 1 -23.97 3.28 15.90
N ASP A 2 -24.41 2.04 15.92
CA ASP A 2 -23.59 0.92 15.45
C ASP A 2 -23.62 0.89 13.92
N MET A 3 -22.48 1.07 13.30
CA MET A 3 -22.30 1.06 11.85
C MET A 3 -21.75 -0.27 11.33
N THR A 4 -21.66 -1.27 12.21
CA THR A 4 -21.10 -2.57 11.87
C THR A 4 -21.94 -3.29 10.81
N GLU A 5 -21.28 -3.81 9.81
CA GLU A 5 -21.86 -4.73 8.84
C GLU A 5 -21.54 -6.17 9.24
N LYS A 6 -22.52 -7.05 9.15
CA LYS A 6 -22.37 -8.46 9.54
C LYS A 6 -22.26 -9.32 8.28
N THR A 7 -21.21 -10.12 8.20
CA THR A 7 -21.07 -11.10 7.13
C THR A 7 -22.14 -12.19 7.27
N LEU A 8 -22.93 -12.39 6.22
CA LEU A 8 -23.92 -13.44 6.11
C LEU A 8 -23.37 -14.67 5.39
N GLU A 9 -22.59 -14.43 4.34
CA GLU A 9 -22.02 -15.48 3.51
C GLU A 9 -20.77 -14.94 2.83
N SER A 10 -19.77 -15.78 2.64
CA SER A 10 -18.53 -15.45 1.97
C SER A 10 -18.22 -16.47 0.90
N ARG A 11 -17.80 -15.99 -0.27
CA ARG A 11 -17.45 -16.83 -1.41
C ARG A 11 -16.08 -16.41 -1.95
N GLU A 12 -15.19 -17.37 -2.15
CA GLU A 12 -13.93 -17.12 -2.85
C GLU A 12 -14.19 -16.89 -4.33
N VAL A 13 -13.70 -15.78 -4.88
CA VAL A 13 -13.85 -15.41 -6.29
C VAL A 13 -12.58 -15.71 -7.06
N TYR A 14 -11.43 -15.38 -6.49
CA TYR A 14 -10.12 -15.58 -7.12
C TYR A 14 -9.04 -15.80 -6.06
N ARG A 15 -8.20 -16.78 -6.33
CA ARG A 15 -7.01 -17.04 -5.53
C ARG A 15 -5.82 -17.16 -6.47
N GLY A 16 -5.03 -16.09 -6.53
CA GLY A 16 -3.80 -16.03 -7.29
C GLY A 16 -2.58 -16.26 -6.42
N ARG A 17 -1.42 -15.97 -6.99
CA ARG A 17 -0.14 -16.05 -6.28
C ARG A 17 -0.04 -14.98 -5.18
N ILE A 18 -0.61 -13.78 -5.41
CA ILE A 18 -0.53 -12.63 -4.50
C ILE A 18 -1.92 -12.27 -3.99
N LEU A 19 -2.92 -12.30 -4.87
CA LEU A 19 -4.26 -11.83 -4.55
C LEU A 19 -5.15 -12.98 -4.08
N HIS A 20 -5.92 -12.69 -3.04
CA HIS A 20 -7.07 -13.47 -2.62
C HIS A 20 -8.28 -12.55 -2.61
N VAL A 21 -9.23 -12.81 -3.48
CA VAL A 21 -10.43 -11.99 -3.63
C VAL A 21 -11.64 -12.81 -3.22
N ARG A 22 -12.46 -12.26 -2.35
CA ARG A 22 -13.73 -12.86 -1.94
C ARG A 22 -14.89 -11.86 -2.15
N GLU A 23 -16.05 -12.41 -2.31
CA GLU A 23 -17.32 -11.67 -2.32
C GLU A 23 -18.11 -12.06 -1.07
N ASP A 24 -18.45 -11.07 -0.27
CA ASP A 24 -19.22 -11.25 0.96
C ASP A 24 -20.61 -10.66 0.79
N ARG A 25 -21.63 -11.42 1.17
CA ARG A 25 -22.96 -10.90 1.38
C ARG A 25 -23.08 -10.45 2.82
N VAL A 26 -23.52 -9.22 3.02
CA VAL A 26 -23.51 -8.58 4.34
C VAL A 26 -24.88 -8.04 4.72
N ARG A 27 -25.14 -7.96 6.02
CA ARG A 27 -26.28 -7.23 6.59
C ARG A 27 -25.83 -5.83 6.97
N LEU A 28 -26.46 -4.84 6.34
CA LEU A 28 -26.19 -3.43 6.60
C LEU A 28 -26.85 -2.97 7.91
N PRO A 29 -26.37 -1.86 8.51
CA PRO A 29 -26.96 -1.32 9.73
C PRO A 29 -28.46 -1.03 9.64
N ASN A 30 -28.96 -0.70 8.44
CA ASN A 30 -30.38 -0.44 8.19
C ASN A 30 -31.22 -1.73 8.00
N GLY A 31 -30.63 -2.91 8.17
CA GLY A 31 -31.28 -4.21 8.01
C GLY A 31 -31.33 -4.74 6.59
N LYS A 32 -30.95 -3.95 5.59
CA LYS A 32 -30.86 -4.41 4.19
C LYS A 32 -29.65 -5.27 3.96
N GLU A 33 -29.65 -6.00 2.87
CA GLU A 33 -28.46 -6.75 2.43
C GLU A 33 -27.69 -5.98 1.38
N GLY A 34 -26.38 -6.22 1.36
CA GLY A 34 -25.47 -5.68 0.38
C GLY A 34 -24.37 -6.69 0.04
N VAL A 35 -23.58 -6.37 -0.98
CA VAL A 35 -22.45 -7.17 -1.42
C VAL A 35 -21.17 -6.35 -1.22
N ARG A 36 -20.10 -7.02 -0.78
CA ARG A 36 -18.75 -6.46 -0.65
C ARG A 36 -17.76 -7.33 -1.40
N GLU A 37 -16.97 -6.70 -2.23
CA GLU A 37 -15.82 -7.32 -2.87
C GLU A 37 -14.59 -6.94 -2.07
N VAL A 38 -13.89 -7.94 -1.55
CA VAL A 38 -12.75 -7.74 -0.64
C VAL A 38 -11.52 -8.39 -1.21
N VAL A 39 -10.45 -7.61 -1.31
CA VAL A 39 -9.12 -8.13 -1.61
C VAL A 39 -8.38 -8.29 -0.30
N GLU A 40 -8.05 -9.54 0.06
CA GLU A 40 -7.23 -9.82 1.23
C GLU A 40 -5.76 -9.56 0.91
N HIS A 41 -5.12 -8.78 1.75
CA HIS A 41 -3.73 -8.41 1.63
C HIS A 41 -3.11 -8.32 3.04
N PRO A 42 -1.86 -8.78 3.22
CA PRO A 42 -1.22 -8.76 4.54
C PRO A 42 -0.91 -7.36 5.07
N GLY A 43 -1.15 -6.35 4.25
CA GLY A 43 -0.81 -4.98 4.56
C GLY A 43 0.54 -4.58 4.00
N GLY A 44 0.80 -3.30 4.02
CA GLY A 44 2.05 -2.74 3.59
C GLY A 44 2.41 -1.54 4.45
N VAL A 45 3.63 -1.05 4.31
CA VAL A 45 4.12 0.16 4.95
C VAL A 45 4.64 1.11 3.88
N GLY A 46 4.33 2.40 4.03
CA GLY A 46 4.99 3.47 3.32
C GLY A 46 5.93 4.19 4.27
N ILE A 47 7.08 4.64 3.80
CA ILE A 47 8.11 5.25 4.61
C ILE A 47 8.30 6.69 4.18
N LEU A 48 8.11 7.63 5.11
CA LEU A 48 8.53 9.00 4.91
C LEU A 48 9.96 9.13 5.45
N ALA A 49 10.92 8.98 4.56
CA ALA A 49 12.33 9.06 4.90
C ALA A 49 12.84 10.48 4.65
N LEU A 50 13.27 11.16 5.71
CA LEU A 50 13.78 12.52 5.66
C LEU A 50 15.30 12.54 5.82
N ASP A 51 15.96 13.36 5.03
CA ASP A 51 17.37 13.67 5.13
C ASP A 51 17.53 15.20 5.12
N GLY A 52 17.57 15.81 6.30
CA GLY A 52 17.46 17.26 6.44
C GLY A 52 16.11 17.76 5.90
N ASP A 53 16.17 18.65 4.91
CA ASP A 53 14.97 19.18 4.22
C ASP A 53 14.56 18.36 3.00
N ASP A 54 15.24 17.24 2.74
CA ASP A 54 14.98 16.38 1.60
C ASP A 54 14.07 15.21 1.98
N VAL A 55 13.19 14.82 1.08
CA VAL A 55 12.42 13.58 1.13
C VAL A 55 13.06 12.58 0.17
N LEU A 56 13.33 11.36 0.65
CA LEU A 56 13.82 10.29 -0.19
C LEU A 56 12.67 9.61 -0.92
N LEU A 57 12.76 9.55 -2.23
CA LEU A 57 11.78 8.91 -3.11
C LEU A 57 12.47 7.84 -3.95
N VAL A 58 11.68 6.85 -4.35
CA VAL A 58 12.12 5.78 -5.25
C VAL A 58 11.38 5.87 -6.58
N LYS A 59 12.04 5.48 -7.66
CA LYS A 59 11.44 5.33 -8.97
C LYS A 59 11.25 3.86 -9.28
N GLN A 60 10.02 3.49 -9.64
CA GLN A 60 9.70 2.11 -9.99
C GLN A 60 8.80 2.07 -11.21
N TYR A 61 9.06 1.12 -12.12
CA TYR A 61 8.13 0.83 -13.19
C TYR A 61 6.90 0.11 -12.63
N ARG A 62 5.75 0.70 -12.79
CA ARG A 62 4.47 0.11 -12.38
C ARG A 62 3.74 -0.44 -13.59
N TYR A 63 3.80 -1.75 -13.73
CA TYR A 63 3.22 -2.46 -14.88
C TYR A 63 1.75 -2.11 -15.13
N ALA A 64 0.93 -2.05 -14.08
CA ALA A 64 -0.49 -1.73 -14.19
C ALA A 64 -0.75 -0.34 -14.77
N PHE A 65 0.19 0.59 -14.60
CA PHE A 65 0.12 1.96 -15.13
C PHE A 65 0.96 2.15 -16.39
N SER A 66 1.74 1.14 -16.79
CA SER A 66 2.64 1.17 -17.95
C SER A 66 3.61 2.35 -17.95
N ARG A 67 4.11 2.72 -16.77
CA ARG A 67 5.05 3.84 -16.63
C ARG A 67 5.87 3.75 -15.34
N VAL A 68 6.97 4.51 -15.31
CA VAL A 68 7.75 4.73 -14.10
C VAL A 68 7.02 5.77 -13.23
N LEU A 69 6.81 5.42 -11.95
CA LEU A 69 6.28 6.32 -10.94
C LEU A 69 7.36 6.68 -9.93
N THR A 70 7.30 7.91 -9.44
CA THR A 70 8.10 8.37 -8.30
C THR A 70 7.24 8.24 -7.05
N GLU A 71 7.72 7.47 -6.07
CA GLU A 71 6.93 7.06 -4.91
C GLU A 71 7.75 7.18 -3.64
N ILE A 72 7.07 7.23 -2.49
CA ILE A 72 7.75 6.98 -1.22
C ILE A 72 8.21 5.51 -1.16
N PRO A 73 9.32 5.19 -0.49
CA PRO A 73 9.70 3.80 -0.24
C PRO A 73 8.55 3.06 0.45
N ALA A 74 8.24 1.86 -0.03
CA ALA A 74 7.14 1.08 0.49
C ALA A 74 7.41 -0.41 0.30
N GLY A 75 6.83 -1.23 1.16
CA GLY A 75 6.96 -2.67 1.04
C GLY A 75 5.84 -3.41 1.76
N LYS A 76 5.72 -4.69 1.44
CA LYS A 76 4.73 -5.58 2.02
C LYS A 76 5.17 -6.04 3.40
N ARG A 77 4.22 -6.04 4.34
CA ARG A 77 4.40 -6.70 5.62
C ARG A 77 4.44 -8.21 5.43
N GLU A 78 5.33 -8.87 6.14
CA GLU A 78 5.22 -10.31 6.36
C GLU A 78 4.14 -10.59 7.42
N PRO A 79 3.47 -11.76 7.38
CA PRO A 79 2.45 -12.09 8.36
C PRO A 79 2.97 -11.96 9.79
N GLY A 80 2.31 -11.15 10.62
CA GLY A 80 2.69 -10.90 12.01
C GLY A 80 3.88 -9.96 12.22
N GLU A 81 4.46 -9.42 11.17
CA GLU A 81 5.59 -8.48 11.27
C GLU A 81 5.11 -7.12 11.80
N ASP A 82 5.88 -6.55 12.74
CA ASP A 82 5.65 -5.20 13.22
C ASP A 82 5.89 -4.17 12.09
N PRO A 83 5.01 -3.17 11.89
CA PRO A 83 5.16 -2.19 10.83
C PRO A 83 6.50 -1.44 10.83
N LEU A 84 7.06 -1.13 11.99
CA LEU A 84 8.35 -0.45 12.08
C LEU A 84 9.49 -1.37 11.59
N VAL A 85 9.44 -2.65 11.94
CA VAL A 85 10.41 -3.65 11.47
C VAL A 85 10.34 -3.80 9.96
N THR A 86 9.13 -3.86 9.40
CA THR A 86 8.90 -3.86 7.95
C THR A 86 9.52 -2.63 7.30
N ALA A 87 9.27 -1.44 7.85
CA ALA A 87 9.77 -0.19 7.31
C ALA A 87 11.31 -0.15 7.30
N GLN A 88 11.94 -0.58 8.37
CA GLN A 88 13.40 -0.61 8.49
C GLN A 88 14.01 -1.60 7.50
N ARG A 89 13.42 -2.78 7.36
CA ARG A 89 13.87 -3.80 6.42
C ARG A 89 13.73 -3.32 4.96
N GLU A 90 12.56 -2.82 4.60
CA GLU A 90 12.29 -2.36 3.23
C GLU A 90 13.15 -1.16 2.84
N LEU A 91 13.33 -0.19 3.74
CA LEU A 91 14.20 0.95 3.47
C LEU A 91 15.66 0.52 3.25
N LYS A 92 16.16 -0.41 4.06
CA LYS A 92 17.49 -0.97 3.90
C LYS A 92 17.67 -1.71 2.57
N GLU A 93 16.69 -2.55 2.19
CA GLU A 93 16.70 -3.26 0.91
C GLU A 93 16.71 -2.29 -0.28
N GLU A 94 15.94 -1.22 -0.19
CA GLU A 94 15.86 -0.18 -1.23
C GLU A 94 17.16 0.62 -1.36
N ILE A 95 17.85 0.88 -0.26
CA ILE A 95 19.14 1.61 -0.25
C ILE A 95 20.28 0.70 -0.69
N ASP A 96 20.35 -0.52 -0.16
CA ASP A 96 21.49 -1.43 -0.31
C ASP A 96 21.29 -2.46 -1.44
N GLY A 97 20.09 -2.52 -2.02
CA GLY A 97 19.73 -3.47 -3.07
C GLY A 97 20.33 -3.13 -4.43
N PRO A 98 20.24 -4.07 -5.41
CA PRO A 98 20.69 -3.83 -6.78
C PRO A 98 19.98 -2.61 -7.38
N GLY A 99 20.74 -1.59 -7.78
CA GLY A 99 20.22 -0.33 -8.32
C GLY A 99 19.75 0.67 -7.27
N GLY A 100 19.99 0.41 -5.98
CA GLY A 100 19.55 1.27 -4.88
C GLY A 100 19.93 2.74 -5.04
N ALA A 101 21.17 3.01 -5.41
CA ALA A 101 21.64 4.39 -5.60
C ALA A 101 20.98 5.10 -6.80
N ASP A 102 20.62 4.35 -7.84
CA ASP A 102 19.99 4.89 -9.06
C ASP A 102 18.46 5.03 -8.91
N CYS A 103 17.89 4.34 -7.93
CA CYS A 103 16.44 4.37 -7.67
C CYS A 103 16.02 5.57 -6.81
N PHE A 104 16.94 6.21 -6.08
CA PHE A 104 16.60 7.34 -5.23
C PHE A 104 16.62 8.66 -5.98
N SER A 105 15.55 9.41 -5.86
CA SER A 105 15.50 10.82 -6.25
C SER A 105 15.34 11.65 -4.98
N ARG A 106 16.22 12.64 -4.81
CA ARG A 106 16.01 13.68 -3.79
C ARG A 106 15.06 14.71 -4.34
N LEU A 107 13.97 14.90 -3.64
CA LEU A 107 13.05 16.00 -3.90
C LEU A 107 13.15 16.99 -2.75
N LEU A 108 13.50 18.25 -3.06
CA LEU A 108 13.41 19.29 -2.07
C LEU A 108 11.93 19.54 -1.76
N TRP A 109 11.57 19.61 -0.49
CA TRP A 109 10.19 19.89 -0.07
C TRP A 109 9.63 21.17 -0.74
N ARG A 110 10.51 22.11 -1.08
CA ARG A 110 10.17 23.35 -1.78
C ARG A 110 9.69 23.13 -3.22
N ASP A 111 10.03 21.99 -3.81
CA ASP A 111 9.68 21.64 -5.20
C ASP A 111 8.47 20.70 -5.26
N ALA A 112 7.86 20.41 -4.12
CA ALA A 112 6.62 19.64 -4.05
C ALA A 112 5.51 20.46 -4.71
N VAL A 113 5.06 20.00 -5.87
CA VAL A 113 3.92 20.60 -6.56
C VAL A 113 2.69 20.41 -5.67
N PRO A 114 1.95 21.48 -5.35
CA PRO A 114 0.69 21.33 -4.62
C PRO A 114 -0.21 20.37 -5.38
N VAL A 115 -0.72 19.36 -4.71
CA VAL A 115 -1.69 18.46 -5.32
C VAL A 115 -3.00 19.23 -5.49
N PRO A 116 -3.47 19.48 -6.72
CA PRO A 116 -4.73 20.18 -6.91
C PRO A 116 -5.87 19.36 -6.28
N GLY A 117 -6.63 19.97 -5.39
CA GLY A 117 -7.85 19.36 -4.83
C GLY A 117 -7.72 18.69 -3.45
N LEU A 118 -6.60 18.88 -2.76
CA LEU A 118 -6.52 18.59 -1.31
C LEU A 118 -6.66 19.86 -0.50
#